data_e0e3dd7fed0af87c061cff915eeaa277
#
_entry.id   e0e3dd7fed0af87c061cff915eeaa277
#
_cell.length_a   1.000
_cell.length_b   1.000
_cell.length_c   1.000
_cell.angle_alpha   90.00
_cell.angle_beta   90.00
_cell.angle_gamma   90.00
#
_symmetry.space_group_name_H-M   'P 1'
#
loop_
_entity.id
_entity.type
_entity.pdbx_description
1 polymer ?
#
loop_
_entity_poly.entity_id
_entity_poly.type
_entity_poly.pdbx_seq_one_letter_code
_entity_poly.pdbx_strand_id
1 'polypeptide(L)'
;SKDRIERYEALKNQEAPETDDTVQLAAASSRLGKKLIELHDVSKSYEGRTVIRDFSYNLLRNDRIGIVGHNGAGKSTLLRLFAGELSPDSGTVDIGTTVKIGHFSQEGRELDLNQRVYDFIHDIGDEVRTDEGTFTAKAMMERFLFPSDLQSVPIGRLSGGERRRLYLPVSYTHLRA
;
A
#
# COMPACT_ATOMS: atom_id res chain seq x y z
N SER A 1 -31.72 21.69 -29.69
CA SER A 1 -32.08 22.71 -28.82
C SER A 1 -30.81 23.30 -28.19
N LYS A 2 -30.55 24.58 -28.47
CA LYS A 2 -29.33 25.31 -28.11
C LYS A 2 -29.03 25.27 -26.59
N ASP A 3 -30.01 25.40 -25.75
CA ASP A 3 -29.88 25.41 -24.31
C ASP A 3 -29.25 24.13 -23.70
N ARG A 4 -29.39 22.99 -24.37
CA ARG A 4 -28.78 21.73 -23.91
C ARG A 4 -27.29 21.68 -24.22
N ILE A 5 -26.87 22.28 -25.32
CA ILE A 5 -25.45 22.32 -25.73
C ILE A 5 -24.71 23.34 -24.84
N GLU A 6 -25.30 24.51 -24.62
CA GLU A 6 -24.72 25.53 -23.72
C GLU A 6 -24.58 25.03 -22.28
N ARG A 7 -25.57 24.26 -21.79
CA ARG A 7 -25.50 23.63 -20.47
C ARG A 7 -24.43 22.53 -20.37
N TYR A 8 -24.24 21.78 -21.45
CA TYR A 8 -23.18 20.77 -21.52
C TYR A 8 -21.78 21.38 -21.57
N GLU A 9 -21.61 22.47 -22.34
CA GLU A 9 -20.36 23.20 -22.43
C GLU A 9 -20.03 23.93 -21.12
N ALA A 10 -21.01 24.47 -20.41
CA ALA A 10 -20.83 25.06 -19.09
C ALA A 10 -20.44 24.02 -18.04
N LEU A 11 -20.98 22.80 -18.09
CA LEU A 11 -20.59 21.70 -17.21
C LEU A 11 -19.20 21.13 -17.54
N LYS A 12 -18.81 21.13 -18.80
CA LYS A 12 -17.51 20.66 -19.26
C LYS A 12 -16.36 21.61 -18.89
N ASN A 13 -16.67 22.91 -18.79
CA ASN A 13 -15.70 23.95 -18.39
C ASN A 13 -15.73 24.30 -16.89
N GLN A 14 -16.57 23.62 -16.09
CA GLN A 14 -16.37 23.61 -14.64
C GLN A 14 -15.15 22.74 -14.36
N GLU A 15 -14.03 23.39 -14.10
CA GLU A 15 -12.91 22.77 -13.43
C GLU A 15 -13.46 22.11 -12.17
N ALA A 16 -13.31 20.77 -12.09
CA ALA A 16 -13.60 20.07 -10.85
C ALA A 16 -12.76 20.74 -9.76
N PRO A 17 -13.33 21.02 -8.57
CA PRO A 17 -12.52 21.55 -7.49
C PRO A 17 -11.35 20.57 -7.33
N GLU A 18 -10.12 21.07 -7.50
CA GLU A 18 -8.91 20.34 -7.18
C GLU A 18 -8.93 20.07 -5.67
N THR A 19 -9.60 19.02 -5.27
CA THR A 19 -9.32 18.38 -4.00
C THR A 19 -7.98 17.69 -4.18
N ASP A 20 -6.93 18.43 -3.89
CA ASP A 20 -5.56 17.92 -3.84
C ASP A 20 -5.37 17.05 -2.58
N ASP A 21 -6.29 16.11 -2.39
CA ASP A 21 -6.28 15.10 -1.34
C ASP A 21 -5.32 13.99 -1.74
N THR A 22 -4.05 14.36 -1.94
CA THR A 22 -2.98 13.40 -2.18
C THR A 22 -2.44 12.88 -0.84
N VAL A 23 -2.41 11.56 -0.69
CA VAL A 23 -1.71 10.90 0.42
C VAL A 23 -0.21 11.15 0.24
N GLN A 24 0.38 11.99 1.07
CA GLN A 24 1.82 12.21 1.09
C GLN A 24 2.49 11.12 1.92
N LEU A 25 3.11 10.17 1.24
CA LEU A 25 3.91 9.10 1.84
C LEU A 25 5.39 9.52 1.79
N ALA A 26 5.88 10.11 2.87
CA ALA A 26 7.32 10.29 3.06
C ALA A 26 7.89 9.05 3.76
N ALA A 27 8.55 8.18 3.00
CA ALA A 27 9.31 7.07 3.57
C ALA A 27 10.64 7.58 4.09
N ALA A 28 10.96 7.30 5.37
CA ALA A 28 12.26 7.60 5.92
C ALA A 28 13.36 6.89 5.16
N SER A 29 14.36 7.63 4.74
CA SER A 29 15.53 7.08 4.09
C SER A 29 16.49 6.51 5.16
N SER A 30 16.29 5.25 5.57
CA SER A 30 17.41 4.53 6.18
C SER A 30 18.55 4.45 5.14
N ARG A 31 19.81 4.33 5.58
CA ARG A 31 20.96 4.12 4.67
C ARG A 31 20.81 2.74 4.00
N LEU A 32 19.94 2.68 3.01
CA LEU A 32 19.74 1.50 2.19
C LEU A 32 20.95 1.32 1.28
N GLY A 33 21.47 0.10 1.20
CA GLY A 33 22.46 -0.29 0.21
C GLY A 33 21.95 -0.03 -1.22
N LYS A 34 22.85 -0.07 -2.21
CA LYS A 34 22.47 0.16 -3.62
C LYS A 34 21.45 -0.87 -4.13
N LYS A 35 21.48 -2.09 -3.62
CA LYS A 35 20.62 -3.23 -3.99
C LYS A 35 19.59 -3.43 -2.88
N LEU A 36 18.33 -3.47 -3.24
CA LEU A 36 17.24 -3.67 -2.29
C LEU A 36 16.77 -5.13 -2.25
N ILE A 37 16.36 -5.64 -3.40
CA ILE A 37 15.86 -7.02 -3.56
C ILE A 37 16.34 -7.53 -4.91
N GLU A 38 16.93 -8.69 -4.92
CA GLU A 38 17.39 -9.37 -6.14
C GLU A 38 16.70 -10.71 -6.26
N LEU A 39 16.09 -10.96 -7.40
CA LEU A 39 15.56 -12.27 -7.80
C LEU A 39 16.45 -12.82 -8.89
N HIS A 40 16.92 -14.06 -8.72
CA HIS A 40 17.77 -14.76 -9.67
C HIS A 40 17.10 -16.09 -10.08
N ASP A 41 16.71 -16.18 -11.35
CA ASP A 41 16.14 -17.37 -12.01
C ASP A 41 15.01 -18.03 -11.22
N VAL A 42 14.16 -17.18 -10.60
CA VAL A 42 13.10 -17.59 -9.71
C VAL A 42 11.97 -18.26 -10.49
N SER A 43 11.62 -19.48 -10.09
CA SER A 43 10.43 -20.17 -10.60
C SER A 43 9.50 -20.57 -9.46
N LYS A 44 8.21 -20.56 -9.73
CA LYS A 44 7.14 -20.97 -8.80
C LYS A 44 6.01 -21.65 -9.51
N SER A 45 5.60 -22.80 -8.98
CA SER A 45 4.50 -23.60 -9.50
C SER A 45 3.50 -23.93 -8.39
N TYR A 46 2.26 -24.12 -8.75
CA TYR A 46 1.19 -24.63 -7.89
C TYR A 46 0.47 -25.77 -8.62
N GLU A 47 0.34 -26.89 -7.94
CA GLU A 47 -0.38 -28.06 -8.47
C GLU A 47 0.06 -28.45 -9.89
N GLY A 48 1.39 -28.41 -10.16
CA GLY A 48 1.96 -28.75 -11.47
C GLY A 48 1.87 -27.63 -12.52
N ARG A 49 1.20 -26.52 -12.24
CA ARG A 49 1.15 -25.35 -13.13
C ARG A 49 2.21 -24.33 -12.75
N THR A 50 3.16 -24.07 -13.65
CA THR A 50 4.16 -23.02 -13.48
C THR A 50 3.50 -21.64 -13.64
N VAL A 51 3.63 -20.82 -12.61
CA VAL A 51 3.06 -19.47 -12.53
C VAL A 51 4.15 -18.41 -12.78
N ILE A 52 5.34 -18.64 -12.27
CA ILE A 52 6.55 -17.83 -12.52
C ILE A 52 7.60 -18.75 -13.06
N ARG A 53 8.31 -18.34 -14.12
CA ARG A 53 9.36 -19.13 -14.74
C ARG A 53 10.61 -18.30 -14.99
N ASP A 54 11.75 -18.76 -14.47
CA ASP A 54 13.09 -18.21 -14.69
C ASP A 54 13.13 -16.68 -14.63
N PHE A 55 12.43 -16.11 -13.64
CA PHE A 55 12.30 -14.68 -13.49
C PHE A 55 13.45 -14.10 -12.71
N SER A 56 14.17 -13.16 -13.33
CA SER A 56 15.27 -12.42 -12.70
C SER A 56 14.98 -10.94 -12.74
N TYR A 57 15.16 -10.26 -11.60
CA TYR A 57 14.95 -8.82 -11.47
C TYR A 57 15.73 -8.25 -10.30
N ASN A 58 16.30 -7.07 -10.50
CA ASN A 58 16.97 -6.29 -9.47
C ASN A 58 16.18 -5.03 -9.15
N LEU A 59 15.58 -4.99 -7.96
CA LEU A 59 14.88 -3.82 -7.46
C LEU A 59 15.89 -2.83 -6.87
N LEU A 60 15.92 -1.64 -7.43
CA LEU A 60 16.82 -0.57 -7.02
C LEU A 60 16.07 0.47 -6.18
N ARG A 61 16.84 1.31 -5.49
CA ARG A 61 16.29 2.42 -4.73
C ARG A 61 15.52 3.40 -5.63
N ASN A 62 14.31 3.76 -5.20
CA ASN A 62 13.36 4.64 -5.89
C ASN A 62 12.67 4.04 -7.13
N ASP A 63 12.86 2.75 -7.40
CA ASP A 63 12.09 2.09 -8.45
C ASP A 63 10.59 2.10 -8.12
N ARG A 64 9.79 2.31 -9.15
CA ARG A 64 8.33 2.19 -9.10
C ARG A 64 7.91 1.19 -10.15
N ILE A 65 7.41 0.05 -9.72
CA ILE A 65 7.08 -1.07 -10.61
C ILE A 65 5.57 -1.27 -10.66
N GLY A 66 5.04 -1.31 -11.88
CA GLY A 66 3.66 -1.75 -12.14
C GLY A 66 3.64 -3.18 -12.65
N ILE A 67 2.89 -4.07 -11.98
CA ILE A 67 2.70 -5.45 -12.42
C ILE A 67 1.31 -5.57 -13.05
N VAL A 68 1.26 -5.83 -14.34
CA VAL A 68 0.02 -5.93 -15.13
C VAL A 68 -0.16 -7.35 -15.67
N GLY A 69 -1.40 -7.80 -15.76
CA GLY A 69 -1.74 -9.11 -16.28
C GLY A 69 -3.16 -9.52 -15.90
N HIS A 70 -3.70 -10.54 -16.56
CA HIS A 70 -5.01 -11.10 -16.25
C HIS A 70 -5.08 -11.75 -14.86
N ASN A 71 -6.27 -12.08 -14.37
CA ASN A 71 -6.42 -12.79 -13.10
C ASN A 71 -5.80 -14.18 -13.20
N GLY A 72 -5.04 -14.59 -12.19
CA GLY A 72 -4.30 -15.86 -12.20
C GLY A 72 -2.96 -15.83 -12.94
N ALA A 73 -2.51 -14.67 -13.47
CA ALA A 73 -1.22 -14.54 -14.14
C ALA A 73 0.00 -14.60 -13.20
N GLY A 74 -0.20 -14.71 -11.87
CA GLY A 74 0.91 -14.79 -10.92
C GLY A 74 1.32 -13.47 -10.27
N LYS A 75 0.58 -12.38 -10.48
CA LYS A 75 0.90 -11.06 -9.90
C LYS A 75 1.10 -11.10 -8.39
N SER A 76 0.14 -11.68 -7.66
CA SER A 76 0.21 -11.80 -6.20
C SER A 76 1.33 -12.76 -5.76
N THR A 77 1.61 -13.80 -6.52
CA THR A 77 2.73 -14.71 -6.28
C THR A 77 4.06 -13.97 -6.40
N LEU A 78 4.22 -13.16 -7.45
CA LEU A 78 5.43 -12.37 -7.65
C LEU A 78 5.62 -11.33 -6.52
N LEU A 79 4.56 -10.63 -6.11
CA LEU A 79 4.62 -9.70 -4.98
C LEU A 79 5.03 -10.39 -3.67
N ARG A 80 4.50 -11.58 -3.39
CA ARG A 80 4.86 -12.35 -2.20
C ARG A 80 6.29 -12.87 -2.23
N LEU A 81 6.84 -13.18 -3.41
CA LEU A 81 8.25 -13.50 -3.59
C LEU A 81 9.13 -12.28 -3.29
N PHE A 82 8.79 -11.10 -3.82
CA PHE A 82 9.48 -9.85 -3.50
C PHE A 82 9.40 -9.50 -2.01
N ALA A 83 8.26 -9.78 -1.37
CA ALA A 83 8.06 -9.54 0.06
C ALA A 83 8.79 -10.55 0.97
N GLY A 84 9.38 -11.62 0.41
CA GLY A 84 9.97 -12.70 1.19
C GLY A 84 8.95 -13.57 1.94
N GLU A 85 7.66 -13.41 1.66
CA GLU A 85 6.56 -14.18 2.27
C GLU A 85 6.39 -15.56 1.64
N LEU A 86 6.98 -15.77 0.47
CA LEU A 86 6.90 -17.00 -0.30
C LEU A 86 8.29 -17.40 -0.77
N SER A 87 8.65 -18.65 -0.55
CA SER A 87 9.89 -19.21 -1.11
C SER A 87 9.68 -19.69 -2.55
N PRO A 88 10.63 -19.43 -3.45
CA PRO A 88 10.59 -19.99 -4.80
C PRO A 88 10.81 -21.51 -4.78
N ASP A 89 10.40 -22.19 -5.84
CA ASP A 89 10.70 -23.63 -6.05
C ASP A 89 12.11 -23.82 -6.62
N SER A 90 12.59 -22.84 -7.39
CA SER A 90 13.97 -22.73 -7.85
C SER A 90 14.40 -21.27 -7.96
N GLY A 91 15.72 -21.05 -8.01
CA GLY A 91 16.31 -19.73 -7.98
C GLY A 91 16.44 -19.17 -6.56
N THR A 92 16.85 -17.92 -6.44
CA THR A 92 17.08 -17.25 -5.15
C THR A 92 16.41 -15.88 -5.08
N VAL A 93 16.00 -15.50 -3.87
CA VAL A 93 15.49 -14.15 -3.55
C VAL A 93 16.40 -13.59 -2.46
N ASP A 94 17.16 -12.56 -2.80
CA ASP A 94 18.05 -11.88 -1.87
C ASP A 94 17.46 -10.53 -1.48
N ILE A 95 17.16 -10.38 -0.20
CA ILE A 95 16.63 -9.14 0.38
C ILE A 95 17.71 -8.49 1.21
N GLY A 96 18.03 -7.23 0.92
CA GLY A 96 19.05 -6.48 1.66
C GLY A 96 18.74 -6.45 3.15
N THR A 97 19.75 -6.65 3.99
CA THR A 97 19.61 -6.75 5.47
C THR A 97 18.98 -5.50 6.13
N THR A 98 19.05 -4.36 5.46
CA THR A 98 18.47 -3.10 5.94
C THR A 98 17.10 -2.79 5.31
N VAL A 99 16.62 -3.68 4.44
CA VAL A 99 15.33 -3.50 3.77
C VAL A 99 14.21 -3.89 4.70
N LYS A 100 13.29 -2.97 4.95
CA LYS A 100 12.04 -3.25 5.63
C LYS A 100 10.92 -3.23 4.59
N ILE A 101 10.18 -4.31 4.49
CA ILE A 101 9.13 -4.49 3.48
C ILE A 101 7.77 -4.31 4.14
N GLY A 102 7.00 -3.34 3.65
CA GLY A 102 5.58 -3.21 3.96
C GLY A 102 4.75 -3.85 2.86
N HIS A 103 4.02 -4.89 3.18
CA HIS A 103 3.11 -5.52 2.24
C HIS A 103 1.68 -5.09 2.51
N PHE A 104 1.10 -4.36 1.56
CA PHE A 104 -0.31 -4.00 1.58
C PHE A 104 -1.09 -5.02 0.73
N SER A 105 -1.64 -6.04 1.38
CA SER A 105 -2.42 -7.06 0.69
C SER A 105 -3.85 -6.60 0.42
N GLN A 106 -4.46 -7.17 -0.61
CA GLN A 106 -5.87 -6.97 -0.91
C GLN A 106 -6.77 -7.72 0.10
N GLU A 107 -6.26 -8.78 0.71
CA GLU A 107 -6.86 -9.53 1.81
C GLU A 107 -6.46 -8.83 3.11
N GLY A 108 -7.31 -7.90 3.58
CA GLY A 108 -7.10 -7.20 4.84
C GLY A 108 -7.16 -8.15 6.05
N ARG A 109 -6.48 -7.81 7.15
CA ARG A 109 -6.73 -8.43 8.46
C ARG A 109 -8.23 -8.33 8.77
N GLU A 110 -8.79 -9.31 9.45
CA GLU A 110 -10.15 -9.20 10.00
C GLU A 110 -10.18 -7.96 10.90
N LEU A 111 -11.00 -6.98 10.49
CA LEU A 111 -11.22 -5.77 11.26
C LEU A 111 -12.42 -6.01 12.18
N ASP A 112 -12.30 -5.66 13.45
CA ASP A 112 -13.48 -5.53 14.30
C ASP A 112 -14.29 -4.32 13.80
N LEU A 113 -15.42 -4.61 13.16
CA LEU A 113 -16.31 -3.60 12.59
C LEU A 113 -16.94 -2.67 13.63
N ASN A 114 -16.93 -3.07 14.90
CA ASN A 114 -17.48 -2.28 16.01
C ASN A 114 -16.42 -1.35 16.62
N GLN A 115 -15.13 -1.65 16.43
CA GLN A 115 -14.04 -0.82 16.91
C GLN A 115 -14.03 0.53 16.18
N ARG A 116 -13.70 1.61 16.90
CA ARG A 116 -13.53 2.93 16.27
C ARG A 116 -12.23 2.97 15.47
N VAL A 117 -12.24 3.74 14.41
CA VAL A 117 -11.07 3.94 13.55
C VAL A 117 -9.85 4.41 14.34
N TYR A 118 -10.03 5.36 15.26
CA TYR A 118 -8.97 5.87 16.12
C TYR A 118 -8.39 4.77 17.04
N ASP A 119 -9.28 4.02 17.72
CA ASP A 119 -8.86 2.98 18.66
C ASP A 119 -8.04 1.89 17.97
N PHE A 120 -8.43 1.52 16.74
CA PHE A 120 -7.71 0.54 15.93
C PHE A 120 -6.26 0.97 15.62
N ILE A 121 -6.03 2.24 15.28
CA ILE A 121 -4.67 2.74 15.01
C ILE A 121 -3.90 2.95 16.30
N HIS A 122 -4.55 3.42 17.35
CA HIS A 122 -3.94 3.61 18.67
C HIS A 122 -3.44 2.30 19.28
N ASP A 123 -4.21 1.19 19.13
CA ASP A 123 -3.80 -0.15 19.59
C ASP A 123 -2.54 -0.67 18.87
N ILE A 124 -2.21 -0.13 17.69
CA ILE A 124 -1.01 -0.47 16.94
C ILE A 124 0.19 0.35 17.42
N GLY A 125 -0.04 1.58 17.83
CA GLY A 125 0.99 2.46 18.39
C GLY A 125 0.53 3.90 18.56
N ASP A 126 0.86 4.47 19.72
CA ASP A 126 0.53 5.85 20.08
C ASP A 126 1.28 6.87 19.22
N GLU A 127 2.49 6.51 18.82
CA GLU A 127 3.39 7.37 18.07
C GLU A 127 4.09 6.61 16.95
N VAL A 128 4.25 7.29 15.82
CA VAL A 128 4.99 6.80 14.66
C VAL A 128 6.18 7.73 14.42
N ARG A 129 7.39 7.18 14.46
CA ARG A 129 8.62 7.92 14.14
C ARG A 129 8.87 7.89 12.65
N THR A 130 9.10 9.05 12.05
CA THR A 130 9.44 9.23 10.64
C THR A 130 10.70 10.07 10.52
N ASP A 131 11.26 10.20 9.32
CA ASP A 131 12.39 11.11 9.09
C ASP A 131 12.00 12.58 9.27
N GLU A 132 10.72 12.89 9.14
CA GLU A 132 10.16 14.22 9.35
C GLU A 132 9.85 14.50 10.83
N GLY A 133 9.97 13.49 11.72
CA GLY A 133 9.69 13.60 13.13
C GLY A 133 8.76 12.52 13.68
N THR A 134 8.36 12.70 14.93
CA THR A 134 7.39 11.80 15.59
C THR A 134 5.98 12.34 15.41
N PHE A 135 5.08 11.50 14.94
CA PHE A 135 3.67 11.81 14.74
C PHE A 135 2.81 10.99 15.68
N THR A 136 1.82 11.62 16.30
CA THR A 136 0.79 10.89 17.06
C THR A 136 -0.10 10.07 16.12
N ALA A 137 -0.77 9.04 16.65
CA ALA A 137 -1.76 8.26 15.89
C ALA A 137 -2.77 9.16 15.16
N LYS A 138 -3.26 10.20 15.85
CA LYS A 138 -4.19 11.18 15.27
C LYS A 138 -3.62 11.93 14.07
N ALA A 139 -2.41 12.49 14.21
CA ALA A 139 -1.74 13.22 13.13
C ALA A 139 -1.43 12.30 11.95
N MET A 140 -1.07 11.05 12.22
CA MET A 140 -0.85 10.05 11.18
C MET A 140 -2.14 9.75 10.42
N MET A 141 -3.27 9.61 11.10
CA MET A 141 -4.55 9.37 10.45
C MET A 141 -4.98 10.52 9.54
N GLU A 142 -4.78 11.75 9.98
CA GLU A 142 -5.04 12.93 9.14
C GLU A 142 -4.21 12.90 7.84
N ARG A 143 -2.95 12.50 7.91
CA ARG A 143 -2.08 12.31 6.72
C ARG A 143 -2.60 11.23 5.76
N PHE A 144 -3.31 10.23 6.26
CA PHE A 144 -3.94 9.19 5.46
C PHE A 144 -5.41 9.48 5.12
N LEU A 145 -5.79 10.75 5.16
CA LEU A 145 -7.13 11.24 4.80
C LEU A 145 -8.25 10.65 5.69
N PHE A 146 -7.97 10.55 6.99
CA PHE A 146 -8.97 10.30 8.03
C PHE A 146 -9.12 11.55 8.89
N PRO A 147 -9.96 12.49 8.49
CA PRO A 147 -10.26 13.67 9.30
C PRO A 147 -10.92 13.29 10.64
N SER A 148 -10.91 14.20 11.59
CA SER A 148 -11.30 13.93 12.99
C SER A 148 -12.71 13.35 13.15
N ASP A 149 -13.63 13.68 12.25
CA ASP A 149 -14.99 13.13 12.22
C ASP A 149 -15.01 11.64 11.85
N LEU A 150 -14.20 11.23 10.88
CA LEU A 150 -14.04 9.80 10.50
C LEU A 150 -13.28 8.99 11.55
N GLN A 151 -12.41 9.61 12.34
CA GLN A 151 -11.65 8.90 13.37
C GLN A 151 -12.55 8.37 14.50
N SER A 152 -13.67 9.02 14.74
CA SER A 152 -14.59 8.68 15.84
C SER A 152 -15.64 7.63 15.47
N VAL A 153 -15.76 7.26 14.17
CA VAL A 153 -16.80 6.32 13.73
C VAL A 153 -16.31 4.86 13.84
N PRO A 154 -17.24 3.91 14.02
CA PRO A 154 -16.92 2.50 13.92
C PRO A 154 -16.44 2.12 12.50
N ILE A 155 -15.45 1.23 12.41
CA ILE A 155 -14.86 0.74 11.15
C ILE A 155 -15.94 0.20 10.20
N GLY A 156 -16.99 -0.40 10.74
CA GLY A 156 -18.11 -0.91 9.97
C GLY A 156 -18.86 0.15 9.16
N ARG A 157 -18.79 1.43 9.55
CA ARG A 157 -19.42 2.54 8.83
C ARG A 157 -18.57 3.11 7.69
N LEU A 158 -17.30 2.73 7.62
CA LEU A 158 -16.42 3.15 6.54
C LEU A 158 -16.84 2.51 5.21
N SER A 159 -16.70 3.25 4.13
CA SER A 159 -16.78 2.71 2.77
C SER A 159 -15.67 1.65 2.53
N GLY A 160 -15.83 0.85 1.49
CA GLY A 160 -14.83 -0.17 1.12
C GLY A 160 -13.44 0.44 0.82
N GLY A 161 -13.42 1.64 0.21
CA GLY A 161 -12.19 2.39 -0.06
C GLY A 161 -11.52 2.92 1.20
N GLU A 162 -12.31 3.47 2.13
CA GLU A 162 -11.81 3.96 3.42
C GLU A 162 -11.27 2.82 4.27
N ARG A 163 -11.98 1.69 4.33
CA ARG A 163 -11.47 0.49 5.02
C ARG A 163 -10.14 0.00 4.46
N ARG A 164 -9.98 -0.02 3.14
CA ARG A 164 -8.69 -0.36 2.52
C ARG A 164 -7.61 0.66 2.88
N ARG A 165 -7.92 1.94 2.85
CA ARG A 165 -7.00 3.02 3.21
C ARG A 165 -6.56 2.95 4.68
N LEU A 166 -7.40 2.42 5.57
CA LEU A 166 -7.09 2.24 6.99
C LEU A 166 -5.88 1.32 7.24
N TYR A 167 -5.56 0.42 6.31
CA TYR A 167 -4.36 -0.43 6.41
C TYR A 167 -3.05 0.31 6.07
N LEU A 168 -3.10 1.45 5.41
CA LEU A 168 -1.89 2.21 5.07
C LEU A 168 -1.15 2.71 6.32
N PRO A 169 -1.78 3.40 7.29
CA PRO A 169 -1.11 3.77 8.53
C PRO A 169 -0.60 2.55 9.30
N VAL A 170 -1.33 1.43 9.31
CA VAL A 170 -0.90 0.16 9.94
C VAL A 170 0.39 -0.36 9.33
N SER A 171 0.44 -0.46 8.01
CA SER A 171 1.64 -0.91 7.30
C SER A 171 2.82 0.02 7.57
N TYR A 172 2.56 1.32 7.67
CA TYR A 172 3.58 2.34 7.93
C TYR A 172 4.14 2.25 9.35
N THR A 173 3.32 1.93 10.36
CA THR A 173 3.76 1.75 11.74
C THR A 173 4.60 0.49 11.92
N HIS A 174 4.23 -0.62 11.29
CA HIS A 174 4.97 -1.89 11.37
C HIS A 174 6.33 -1.87 10.69
N LEU A 175 6.55 -1.00 9.71
CA LEU A 175 7.84 -0.87 9.05
C LEU A 175 8.94 -0.31 9.95
N ARG A 176 8.59 0.21 11.14
CA ARG A 176 9.49 0.97 11.99
C ARG A 176 9.59 0.53 13.45
N ALA A 177 8.82 -0.48 13.85
CA ALA A 177 8.92 -1.08 15.18
C ALA A 177 10.22 -1.87 15.36
#